data_567749a8288c3256ff8b000742fcc496
#
_entry.id   567749a8288c3256ff8b000742fcc496
#
_cell.length_a   1.000
_cell.length_b   1.000
_cell.length_c   1.000
_cell.angle_alpha   90.00
_cell.angle_beta   90.00
_cell.angle_gamma   90.00
#
_symmetry.space_group_name_H-M   'P 1'
#
loop_
_entity.id
_entity.type
_entity.pdbx_description
1 polymer ?
#
loop_
_entity_poly.entity_id
_entity_poly.type
_entity_poly.pdbx_seq_one_letter_code
_entity_poly.pdbx_strand_id
1 'polypeptide(L)'
;MSEIIGKGPGVSTSKPAKGGSKSTAGRLFFLDLGAGRVLTSNPDGSDLKTIVNEGRRLPDGLVVDAAAGHLYWTNMGNPKANDGSIERADLDGSNITNIVPPGGTFTPKQLQLDKQNGKLYWSDREGMRVMRANLDGSGIETLIETGHGEADRRDARNWCVGIALDVEGGKLYWTQKGPDDAGQGRIFRANLQIPKGQTPANRKDIEILFDGLPEPIDLDLDLTNRMMYWTDRGDPPRGNTVNRAPMDAAAGNRKEPEIVFTHLMEGIGLALDLKGGRMFLTDFAGSVYSASLDGSNKKTLIVAEGNLTGIAYAELEAENE
;
A
#
# COMPACT_ATOMS: atom_id res chain seq x y z
N MET A 1 -78.48 -33.89 -6.34
CA MET A 1 -77.39 -33.19 -7.13
C MET A 1 -76.71 -32.30 -6.16
N SER A 2 -75.55 -32.71 -5.66
CA SER A 2 -74.76 -32.00 -4.66
C SER A 2 -73.41 -31.65 -5.30
N GLU A 3 -73.14 -30.37 -5.40
CA GLU A 3 -71.85 -29.84 -5.87
C GLU A 3 -70.77 -29.99 -4.78
N ILE A 4 -69.67 -30.55 -5.17
CA ILE A 4 -68.44 -30.64 -4.35
C ILE A 4 -67.51 -29.48 -4.74
N ILE A 5 -67.32 -28.52 -3.80
CA ILE A 5 -66.35 -27.43 -3.95
C ILE A 5 -64.97 -27.91 -3.45
N GLY A 6 -64.05 -28.05 -4.37
CA GLY A 6 -62.67 -28.37 -4.06
C GLY A 6 -61.93 -27.15 -3.49
N LYS A 7 -61.24 -27.34 -2.34
CA LYS A 7 -60.29 -26.37 -1.79
C LYS A 7 -58.93 -26.45 -2.56
N GLY A 8 -58.54 -25.35 -3.17
CA GLY A 8 -57.19 -25.20 -3.77
C GLY A 8 -56.07 -25.11 -2.71
N PRO A 9 -54.83 -25.46 -3.06
CA PRO A 9 -53.71 -25.46 -2.12
C PRO A 9 -53.26 -24.03 -1.77
N GLY A 10 -53.09 -23.80 -0.47
CA GLY A 10 -52.60 -22.53 0.07
C GLY A 10 -51.16 -22.21 -0.40
N VAL A 11 -51.01 -21.05 -0.96
CA VAL A 11 -49.68 -20.47 -1.30
C VAL A 11 -49.00 -20.01 -0.01
N SER A 12 -47.99 -20.74 0.40
CA SER A 12 -47.09 -20.31 1.48
C SER A 12 -46.20 -19.18 0.99
N THR A 13 -46.45 -17.95 1.42
CA THR A 13 -45.56 -16.82 1.23
C THR A 13 -44.42 -16.88 2.25
N SER A 14 -43.31 -17.48 1.86
CA SER A 14 -42.06 -17.34 2.62
C SER A 14 -41.62 -15.87 2.58
N LYS A 15 -41.59 -15.22 3.76
CA LYS A 15 -40.95 -13.90 3.91
C LYS A 15 -39.50 -14.01 3.49
N PRO A 16 -38.94 -13.05 2.68
CA PRO A 16 -37.54 -13.02 2.43
C PRO A 16 -36.81 -12.78 3.77
N ALA A 17 -35.83 -13.61 4.05
CA ALA A 17 -34.92 -13.41 5.17
C ALA A 17 -34.26 -12.03 5.04
N LYS A 18 -34.45 -11.17 6.03
CA LYS A 18 -33.66 -9.93 6.14
C LYS A 18 -32.21 -10.33 6.36
N GLY A 19 -31.41 -10.29 5.31
CA GLY A 19 -29.96 -10.28 5.43
C GLY A 19 -29.57 -9.01 6.18
N GLY A 20 -29.30 -9.12 7.47
CA GLY A 20 -28.71 -8.03 8.24
C GLY A 20 -27.33 -7.74 7.61
N SER A 21 -27.11 -6.53 7.11
CA SER A 21 -25.77 -6.09 6.77
C SER A 21 -24.97 -6.10 8.08
N LYS A 22 -23.91 -6.91 8.14
CA LYS A 22 -22.95 -6.84 9.26
C LYS A 22 -22.41 -5.42 9.30
N SER A 23 -22.38 -4.81 10.49
CA SER A 23 -21.74 -3.51 10.66
C SER A 23 -20.24 -3.69 10.45
N THR A 24 -19.60 -2.76 9.74
CA THR A 24 -18.14 -2.72 9.61
C THR A 24 -17.58 -1.56 10.42
N ALA A 25 -16.41 -1.73 10.98
CA ALA A 25 -15.66 -0.69 11.67
C ALA A 25 -14.32 -0.48 10.97
N GLY A 26 -13.93 0.77 10.76
CA GLY A 26 -12.63 1.11 10.22
C GLY A 26 -11.52 0.80 11.22
N ARG A 27 -10.37 0.33 10.73
CA ARG A 27 -9.16 0.07 11.53
C ARG A 27 -7.92 0.52 10.79
N LEU A 28 -6.97 1.11 11.50
CA LEU A 28 -5.64 1.42 11.02
C LEU A 28 -4.66 0.34 11.50
N PHE A 29 -3.74 -0.02 10.62
CA PHE A 29 -2.58 -0.84 10.92
C PHE A 29 -1.34 -0.08 10.42
N PHE A 30 -0.27 -0.05 11.20
CA PHE A 30 0.95 0.65 10.83
C PHE A 30 2.17 0.04 11.50
N LEU A 31 3.34 0.35 10.95
CA LEU A 31 4.60 -0.28 11.33
C LEU A 31 5.50 0.72 12.05
N ASP A 32 6.18 0.25 13.09
CA ASP A 32 7.30 0.95 13.72
C ASP A 32 8.61 0.27 13.33
N LEU A 33 9.37 0.94 12.48
CA LEU A 33 10.63 0.45 11.95
C LEU A 33 11.69 0.30 13.06
N GLY A 34 11.74 1.25 13.99
CA GLY A 34 12.78 1.31 15.02
C GLY A 34 12.70 0.16 16.01
N ALA A 35 11.52 -0.13 16.55
CA ALA A 35 11.30 -1.23 17.48
C ALA A 35 10.90 -2.54 16.79
N GLY A 36 10.61 -2.52 15.48
CA GLY A 36 10.20 -3.72 14.74
C GLY A 36 8.81 -4.20 15.15
N ARG A 37 7.84 -3.29 15.33
CA ARG A 37 6.48 -3.58 15.80
C ARG A 37 5.44 -3.42 14.69
N VAL A 38 4.32 -4.15 14.86
CA VAL A 38 3.08 -3.89 14.13
C VAL A 38 2.05 -3.36 15.12
N LEU A 39 1.48 -2.20 14.80
CA LEU A 39 0.51 -1.51 15.65
C LEU A 39 -0.85 -1.40 14.94
N THR A 40 -1.89 -1.20 15.73
CA THR A 40 -3.24 -0.96 15.23
C THR A 40 -3.96 0.07 16.10
N SER A 41 -4.86 0.86 15.51
CA SER A 41 -5.73 1.79 16.22
C SER A 41 -7.06 2.01 15.51
N ASN A 42 -8.01 2.62 16.17
CA ASN A 42 -9.18 3.18 15.51
C ASN A 42 -8.77 4.35 14.58
N PRO A 43 -9.59 4.70 13.58
CA PRO A 43 -9.30 5.80 12.64
C PRO A 43 -9.26 7.20 13.27
N ASP A 44 -9.62 7.33 14.54
CA ASP A 44 -9.48 8.56 15.33
C ASP A 44 -8.24 8.56 16.24
N GLY A 45 -7.41 7.50 16.17
CA GLY A 45 -6.21 7.30 17.00
C GLY A 45 -6.47 6.63 18.34
N SER A 46 -7.72 6.42 18.73
CA SER A 46 -8.07 5.70 19.96
C SER A 46 -7.79 4.19 19.84
N ASP A 47 -7.82 3.49 20.96
CA ASP A 47 -7.60 2.03 21.05
C ASP A 47 -6.28 1.59 20.37
N LEU A 48 -5.20 2.37 20.58
CA LEU A 48 -3.87 2.04 20.11
C LEU A 48 -3.35 0.76 20.80
N LYS A 49 -2.93 -0.20 20.00
CA LYS A 49 -2.40 -1.50 20.46
C LYS A 49 -1.19 -1.91 19.64
N THR A 50 -0.23 -2.55 20.30
CA THR A 50 0.81 -3.33 19.62
C THR A 50 0.31 -4.75 19.47
N ILE A 51 0.16 -5.23 18.23
CA ILE A 51 -0.31 -6.59 17.92
C ILE A 51 0.85 -7.54 17.61
N VAL A 52 2.00 -7.02 17.15
CA VAL A 52 3.25 -7.78 17.05
C VAL A 52 4.31 -6.99 17.78
N ASN A 53 4.80 -7.55 18.87
CA ASN A 53 5.89 -6.96 19.65
C ASN A 53 7.20 -7.20 18.90
N GLU A 54 8.09 -6.25 18.96
CA GLU A 54 9.49 -6.21 18.52
C GLU A 54 10.01 -7.37 17.63
N GLY A 55 11.23 -7.26 17.15
CA GLY A 55 11.93 -8.33 16.47
C GLY A 55 11.72 -8.36 14.95
N ARG A 56 10.87 -7.51 14.38
CA ARG A 56 10.82 -7.34 12.92
C ARG A 56 12.03 -6.53 12.47
N ARG A 57 12.66 -6.96 11.38
CA ARG A 57 13.92 -6.35 10.92
C ARG A 57 13.66 -5.23 9.94
N LEU A 58 13.45 -4.02 10.48
CA LEU A 58 13.14 -2.81 9.73
C LEU A 58 11.87 -2.97 8.87
N PRO A 59 10.68 -3.18 9.48
CA PRO A 59 9.44 -3.31 8.73
C PRO A 59 9.09 -2.00 8.02
N ASP A 60 8.55 -2.08 6.79
CA ASP A 60 8.33 -0.88 5.97
C ASP A 60 6.97 -0.80 5.29
N GLY A 61 6.58 -1.72 4.45
CA GLY A 61 5.30 -1.72 3.76
C GLY A 61 4.29 -2.65 4.42
N LEU A 62 2.99 -2.31 4.37
CA LEU A 62 1.91 -3.05 5.01
C LEU A 62 0.64 -3.04 4.17
N VAL A 63 -0.01 -4.20 4.02
CA VAL A 63 -1.36 -4.30 3.45
C VAL A 63 -2.23 -5.25 4.25
N VAL A 64 -3.56 -5.06 4.14
CA VAL A 64 -4.58 -5.82 4.86
C VAL A 64 -5.50 -6.54 3.89
N ASP A 65 -5.65 -7.85 4.06
CA ASP A 65 -6.76 -8.62 3.49
C ASP A 65 -7.82 -8.85 4.56
N ALA A 66 -8.72 -7.89 4.72
CA ALA A 66 -9.79 -7.96 5.71
C ALA A 66 -10.71 -9.16 5.49
N ALA A 67 -10.94 -9.56 4.24
CA ALA A 67 -11.83 -10.69 3.92
C ALA A 67 -11.21 -12.05 4.28
N ALA A 68 -9.90 -12.19 4.12
CA ALA A 68 -9.16 -13.39 4.52
C ALA A 68 -8.70 -13.34 5.99
N GLY A 69 -8.82 -12.20 6.66
CA GLY A 69 -8.37 -12.01 8.05
C GLY A 69 -6.84 -11.91 8.19
N HIS A 70 -6.14 -11.41 7.18
CA HIS A 70 -4.68 -11.42 7.15
C HIS A 70 -4.06 -10.02 7.02
N LEU A 71 -2.89 -9.85 7.66
CA LEU A 71 -1.93 -8.79 7.46
C LEU A 71 -0.73 -9.32 6.69
N TYR A 72 -0.14 -8.49 5.81
CA TYR A 72 1.13 -8.77 5.14
C TYR A 72 2.04 -7.56 5.31
N TRP A 73 3.30 -7.78 5.65
CA TRP A 73 4.28 -6.69 5.73
C TRP A 73 5.66 -7.13 5.24
N THR A 74 6.42 -6.16 4.79
CA THR A 74 7.80 -6.32 4.37
C THR A 74 8.74 -6.06 5.53
N ASN A 75 9.84 -6.80 5.60
CA ASN A 75 10.99 -6.53 6.46
C ASN A 75 12.19 -6.24 5.56
N MET A 76 12.74 -5.03 5.64
CA MET A 76 13.86 -4.64 4.79
C MET A 76 15.14 -5.45 5.05
N GLY A 77 15.33 -5.95 6.27
CA GLY A 77 16.57 -6.62 6.64
C GLY A 77 17.77 -5.66 6.64
N ASN A 78 18.94 -6.18 6.28
CA ASN A 78 20.14 -5.36 6.13
C ASN A 78 20.26 -4.88 4.67
N PRO A 79 20.30 -3.56 4.40
CA PRO A 79 20.42 -3.03 3.04
C PRO A 79 21.69 -3.44 2.27
N LYS A 80 22.64 -4.06 2.95
CA LYS A 80 23.89 -4.59 2.34
C LYS A 80 23.88 -6.11 2.17
N ALA A 81 22.80 -6.77 2.60
CA ALA A 81 22.64 -8.21 2.50
C ALA A 81 21.34 -8.53 1.76
N ASN A 82 21.29 -9.64 1.08
CA ASN A 82 20.06 -10.14 0.43
C ASN A 82 19.25 -10.95 1.47
N ASP A 83 18.76 -10.25 2.53
CA ASP A 83 18.10 -10.89 3.67
C ASP A 83 16.74 -10.25 4.02
N GLY A 84 16.18 -9.48 3.10
CA GLY A 84 14.81 -9.00 3.21
C GLY A 84 13.80 -10.15 3.18
N SER A 85 12.62 -9.92 3.74
CA SER A 85 11.56 -10.93 3.83
C SER A 85 10.17 -10.30 3.77
N ILE A 86 9.14 -11.13 3.54
CA ILE A 86 7.74 -10.73 3.67
C ILE A 86 7.06 -11.71 4.62
N GLU A 87 6.38 -11.19 5.62
CA GLU A 87 5.63 -11.97 6.60
C GLU A 87 4.13 -11.74 6.44
N ARG A 88 3.36 -12.74 6.87
CA ARG A 88 1.90 -12.71 7.02
C ARG A 88 1.54 -13.08 8.43
N ALA A 89 0.50 -12.45 8.99
CA ALA A 89 -0.14 -12.84 10.24
C ALA A 89 -1.66 -12.73 10.14
N ASP A 90 -2.37 -13.21 11.15
CA ASP A 90 -3.77 -12.88 11.35
C ASP A 90 -3.91 -11.42 11.82
N LEU A 91 -5.14 -10.85 11.75
CA LEU A 91 -5.39 -9.44 12.07
C LEU A 91 -5.06 -9.06 13.53
N ASP A 92 -5.02 -10.03 14.43
CA ASP A 92 -4.63 -9.85 15.83
C ASP A 92 -3.10 -9.97 16.06
N GLY A 93 -2.33 -10.20 15.00
CA GLY A 93 -0.88 -10.39 15.04
C GLY A 93 -0.44 -11.81 15.34
N SER A 94 -1.35 -12.77 15.50
CA SER A 94 -1.04 -14.17 15.72
C SER A 94 -0.66 -14.90 14.41
N ASN A 95 -0.21 -16.16 14.52
CA ASN A 95 0.08 -17.07 13.40
C ASN A 95 1.05 -16.50 12.35
N ILE A 96 2.08 -15.79 12.80
CA ILE A 96 3.09 -15.19 11.92
C ILE A 96 3.77 -16.26 11.07
N THR A 97 3.77 -16.06 9.76
CA THR A 97 4.39 -16.95 8.78
C THR A 97 5.27 -16.14 7.84
N ASN A 98 6.50 -16.58 7.63
CA ASN A 98 7.40 -15.98 6.65
C ASN A 98 7.06 -16.55 5.26
N ILE A 99 6.39 -15.75 4.41
CA ILE A 99 5.95 -16.20 3.08
C ILE A 99 7.00 -15.95 1.99
N VAL A 100 7.84 -14.92 2.14
CA VAL A 100 9.02 -14.71 1.28
C VAL A 100 10.23 -14.70 2.22
N PRO A 101 10.97 -15.80 2.29
CA PRO A 101 12.12 -15.92 3.19
C PRO A 101 13.31 -15.07 2.73
N PRO A 102 14.27 -14.79 3.62
CA PRO A 102 15.54 -14.17 3.26
C PRO A 102 16.20 -14.81 2.04
N GLY A 103 16.65 -13.99 1.09
CA GLY A 103 17.15 -14.41 -0.22
C GLY A 103 16.12 -14.35 -1.36
N GLY A 104 14.82 -14.32 -1.04
CA GLY A 104 13.76 -14.15 -2.03
C GLY A 104 13.59 -12.69 -2.49
N THR A 105 13.94 -11.74 -1.65
CA THR A 105 13.94 -10.30 -1.94
C THR A 105 15.10 -9.63 -1.22
N PHE A 106 15.60 -8.51 -1.75
CA PHE A 106 16.79 -7.86 -1.19
C PHE A 106 16.43 -6.92 -0.04
N THR A 107 15.68 -5.84 -0.34
CA THR A 107 15.24 -4.84 0.62
C THR A 107 13.81 -4.42 0.26
N PRO A 108 12.81 -5.28 0.54
CA PRO A 108 11.44 -4.98 0.16
C PRO A 108 10.93 -3.74 0.93
N LYS A 109 10.27 -2.85 0.19
CA LYS A 109 9.68 -1.61 0.67
C LYS A 109 8.15 -1.73 0.66
N GLN A 110 7.45 -0.77 0.06
CA GLN A 110 5.99 -0.80 0.01
C GLN A 110 5.48 -2.00 -0.79
N LEU A 111 4.31 -2.51 -0.41
CA LEU A 111 3.67 -3.64 -1.08
C LEU A 111 2.18 -3.37 -1.33
N GLN A 112 1.61 -4.10 -2.28
CA GLN A 112 0.20 -4.01 -2.65
C GLN A 112 -0.41 -5.40 -2.85
N LEU A 113 -1.72 -5.49 -2.62
CA LEU A 113 -2.49 -6.72 -2.68
C LEU A 113 -3.45 -6.71 -3.89
N ASP A 114 -3.27 -7.63 -4.81
CA ASP A 114 -4.26 -7.96 -5.85
C ASP A 114 -5.11 -9.14 -5.36
N LYS A 115 -6.22 -8.82 -4.69
CA LYS A 115 -7.16 -9.82 -4.15
C LYS A 115 -7.82 -10.64 -5.25
N GLN A 116 -8.08 -10.04 -6.41
CA GLN A 116 -8.77 -10.68 -7.52
C GLN A 116 -7.96 -11.85 -8.08
N ASN A 117 -6.63 -11.68 -8.19
CA ASN A 117 -5.73 -12.67 -8.78
C ASN A 117 -4.88 -13.41 -7.72
N GLY A 118 -5.09 -13.13 -6.43
CA GLY A 118 -4.36 -13.77 -5.33
C GLY A 118 -2.85 -13.49 -5.38
N LYS A 119 -2.46 -12.23 -5.60
CA LYS A 119 -1.07 -11.82 -5.74
C LYS A 119 -0.68 -10.71 -4.76
N LEU A 120 0.57 -10.77 -4.29
CA LEU A 120 1.29 -9.67 -3.66
C LEU A 120 2.28 -9.07 -4.64
N TYR A 121 2.40 -7.74 -4.62
CA TYR A 121 3.38 -6.97 -5.39
C TYR A 121 4.17 -6.10 -4.44
N TRP A 122 5.46 -5.93 -4.67
CA TRP A 122 6.31 -5.07 -3.84
C TRP A 122 7.45 -4.44 -4.62
N SER A 123 7.92 -3.30 -4.13
CA SER A 123 9.16 -2.66 -4.57
C SER A 123 10.33 -3.23 -3.76
N ASP A 124 11.41 -3.59 -4.42
CA ASP A 124 12.64 -4.11 -3.83
C ASP A 124 13.77 -3.10 -4.05
N ARG A 125 14.03 -2.26 -3.03
CA ARG A 125 14.83 -1.04 -3.15
C ARG A 125 16.26 -1.30 -3.64
N GLU A 126 17.11 -1.90 -2.83
CA GLU A 126 18.47 -2.27 -3.22
C GLU A 126 18.51 -3.48 -4.15
N GLY A 127 17.40 -4.22 -4.27
CA GLY A 127 17.20 -5.21 -5.33
C GLY A 127 16.99 -4.58 -6.71
N MET A 128 16.65 -3.26 -6.75
CA MET A 128 16.41 -2.49 -7.97
C MET A 128 15.32 -3.14 -8.85
N ARG A 129 14.21 -3.55 -8.21
CA ARG A 129 13.17 -4.35 -8.87
C ARG A 129 11.78 -3.97 -8.37
N VAL A 130 10.78 -4.27 -9.20
CA VAL A 130 9.41 -4.46 -8.77
C VAL A 130 9.07 -5.93 -8.96
N MET A 131 8.52 -6.56 -7.95
CA MET A 131 8.31 -8.01 -7.88
C MET A 131 6.86 -8.34 -7.55
N ARG A 132 6.47 -9.59 -7.83
CA ARG A 132 5.21 -10.17 -7.33
C ARG A 132 5.38 -11.65 -6.98
N ALA A 133 4.44 -12.15 -6.18
CA ALA A 133 4.31 -13.58 -5.84
C ALA A 133 2.83 -13.93 -5.61
N ASN A 134 2.54 -15.22 -5.46
CA ASN A 134 1.27 -15.67 -4.88
C ASN A 134 1.18 -15.26 -3.40
N LEU A 135 -0.03 -15.26 -2.81
CA LEU A 135 -0.23 -14.91 -1.40
C LEU A 135 0.43 -15.88 -0.42
N ASP A 136 0.79 -17.07 -0.85
CA ASP A 136 1.56 -18.05 -0.09
C ASP A 136 3.08 -17.89 -0.27
N GLY A 137 3.52 -16.90 -1.05
CA GLY A 137 4.93 -16.63 -1.36
C GLY A 137 5.51 -17.47 -2.50
N SER A 138 4.75 -18.39 -3.08
CA SER A 138 5.20 -19.15 -4.25
C SER A 138 5.19 -18.31 -5.52
N GLY A 139 5.88 -18.75 -6.56
CA GLY A 139 5.85 -18.11 -7.88
C GLY A 139 6.42 -16.68 -7.89
N ILE A 140 7.48 -16.43 -7.12
CA ILE A 140 8.16 -15.13 -7.10
C ILE A 140 8.71 -14.82 -8.49
N GLU A 141 8.39 -13.63 -9.00
CA GLU A 141 8.86 -13.15 -10.29
C GLU A 141 9.20 -11.66 -10.25
N THR A 142 10.17 -11.24 -11.06
CA THR A 142 10.51 -9.84 -11.28
C THR A 142 9.68 -9.29 -12.44
N LEU A 143 9.05 -8.14 -12.25
CA LEU A 143 8.24 -7.45 -13.27
C LEU A 143 8.98 -6.28 -13.92
N ILE A 144 9.77 -5.56 -13.12
CA ILE A 144 10.59 -4.41 -13.52
C ILE A 144 12.00 -4.66 -12.95
N GLU A 145 13.02 -4.38 -13.75
CA GLU A 145 14.42 -4.33 -13.32
C GLU A 145 14.99 -2.97 -13.72
N THR A 146 15.42 -2.18 -12.73
CA THR A 146 15.87 -0.80 -12.90
C THR A 146 17.40 -0.66 -12.87
N GLY A 147 18.10 -1.72 -12.52
CA GLY A 147 19.56 -1.77 -12.47
C GLY A 147 20.08 -3.17 -12.23
N HIS A 148 21.37 -3.38 -12.45
CA HIS A 148 22.01 -4.67 -12.31
C HIS A 148 23.37 -4.57 -11.63
N GLY A 149 23.62 -5.45 -10.66
CA GLY A 149 24.90 -5.57 -10.00
C GLY A 149 25.17 -4.46 -8.96
N GLU A 150 26.36 -4.51 -8.38
CA GLU A 150 26.73 -3.68 -7.23
C GLU A 150 26.91 -2.19 -7.58
N ALA A 151 27.34 -1.88 -8.79
CA ALA A 151 27.53 -0.49 -9.21
C ALA A 151 26.19 0.25 -9.30
N ASP A 152 25.20 -0.36 -9.95
CA ASP A 152 23.86 0.22 -10.09
C ASP A 152 23.13 0.27 -8.73
N ARG A 153 23.41 -0.68 -7.83
CA ARG A 153 22.82 -0.69 -6.47
C ARG A 153 23.23 0.50 -5.63
N ARG A 154 24.40 1.09 -5.88
CA ARG A 154 24.85 2.32 -5.20
C ARG A 154 24.20 3.58 -5.72
N ASP A 155 23.54 3.50 -6.87
CA ASP A 155 22.83 4.62 -7.46
C ASP A 155 21.35 4.61 -7.01
N ALA A 156 21.02 5.51 -6.08
CA ALA A 156 19.68 5.62 -5.54
C ALA A 156 18.61 5.95 -6.60
N ARG A 157 19.00 6.39 -7.79
CA ARG A 157 18.06 6.58 -8.92
C ARG A 157 17.44 5.27 -9.39
N ASN A 158 18.04 4.12 -9.07
CA ASN A 158 17.54 2.79 -9.41
C ASN A 158 16.63 2.17 -8.32
N TRP A 159 16.47 2.84 -7.18
CA TRP A 159 15.79 2.30 -6.01
C TRP A 159 14.27 2.45 -6.11
N CYS A 160 13.58 1.33 -6.27
CA CYS A 160 12.11 1.26 -6.25
C CYS A 160 11.60 1.29 -4.80
N VAL A 161 10.60 2.13 -4.48
CA VAL A 161 10.12 2.34 -3.11
C VAL A 161 8.62 2.16 -2.97
N GLY A 162 7.79 3.06 -3.50
CA GLY A 162 6.35 2.97 -3.49
C GLY A 162 5.82 2.08 -4.61
N ILE A 163 4.61 1.55 -4.43
CA ILE A 163 3.93 0.75 -5.45
C ILE A 163 2.42 0.90 -5.33
N ALA A 164 1.71 0.98 -6.45
CA ALA A 164 0.25 0.94 -6.50
C ALA A 164 -0.24 0.19 -7.75
N LEU A 165 -1.47 -0.33 -7.69
CA LEU A 165 -2.04 -1.18 -8.73
C LEU A 165 -3.38 -0.62 -9.25
N ASP A 166 -3.53 -0.59 -10.56
CA ASP A 166 -4.81 -0.51 -11.25
C ASP A 166 -5.03 -1.87 -11.95
N VAL A 167 -5.57 -2.83 -11.19
CA VAL A 167 -5.73 -4.22 -11.65
C VAL A 167 -6.68 -4.30 -12.84
N GLU A 168 -7.80 -3.57 -12.79
CA GLU A 168 -8.79 -3.54 -13.89
C GLU A 168 -8.22 -2.87 -15.15
N GLY A 169 -7.48 -1.77 -14.98
CA GLY A 169 -6.77 -1.08 -16.05
C GLY A 169 -5.51 -1.81 -16.52
N GLY A 170 -5.12 -2.89 -15.83
CA GLY A 170 -3.93 -3.67 -16.16
C GLY A 170 -2.62 -2.90 -15.99
N LYS A 171 -2.53 -1.99 -15.01
CA LYS A 171 -1.37 -1.12 -14.80
C LYS A 171 -0.79 -1.26 -13.39
N LEU A 172 0.52 -1.13 -13.32
CA LEU A 172 1.26 -0.94 -12.08
C LEU A 172 1.97 0.42 -12.11
N TYR A 173 2.09 1.02 -10.93
CA TYR A 173 2.76 2.30 -10.70
C TYR A 173 3.80 2.11 -9.62
N TRP A 174 4.96 2.79 -9.75
CA TRP A 174 5.98 2.76 -8.70
C TRP A 174 6.75 4.07 -8.63
N THR A 175 7.35 4.31 -7.48
CA THR A 175 8.26 5.44 -7.25
C THR A 175 9.70 4.98 -7.29
N GLN A 176 10.59 5.84 -7.79
CA GLN A 176 12.03 5.78 -7.56
C GLN A 176 12.45 7.07 -6.88
N LYS A 177 12.88 6.96 -5.62
CA LYS A 177 13.07 8.14 -4.77
C LYS A 177 14.23 9.05 -5.22
N GLY A 178 15.22 8.52 -5.89
CA GLY A 178 16.47 9.23 -6.18
C GLY A 178 17.38 9.36 -4.95
N PRO A 179 18.55 10.03 -5.12
CA PRO A 179 19.40 10.41 -3.99
C PRO A 179 18.67 11.43 -3.08
N ASP A 180 19.05 11.44 -1.80
CA ASP A 180 18.44 12.32 -0.81
C ASP A 180 18.57 13.79 -1.25
N ASP A 181 17.44 14.51 -1.24
CA ASP A 181 17.28 15.92 -1.60
C ASP A 181 17.85 16.37 -2.96
N ALA A 182 18.09 15.43 -3.86
CA ALA A 182 18.69 15.72 -5.16
C ALA A 182 17.68 16.20 -6.24
N GLY A 183 16.38 16.16 -5.96
CA GLY A 183 15.35 16.49 -6.94
C GLY A 183 15.36 15.55 -8.17
N GLN A 184 15.69 14.28 -7.96
CA GLN A 184 15.79 13.26 -9.01
C GLN A 184 14.77 12.13 -8.81
N GLY A 185 13.81 12.33 -7.93
CA GLY A 185 12.71 11.41 -7.71
C GLY A 185 11.77 11.32 -8.91
N ARG A 186 11.20 10.14 -9.14
CA ARG A 186 10.36 9.85 -10.30
C ARG A 186 9.20 8.94 -9.94
N ILE A 187 8.10 9.09 -10.68
CA ILE A 187 6.95 8.15 -10.66
C ILE A 187 6.79 7.58 -12.05
N PHE A 188 6.60 6.27 -12.11
CA PHE A 188 6.48 5.49 -13.33
C PHE A 188 5.16 4.73 -13.38
N ARG A 189 4.80 4.33 -14.59
CA ARG A 189 3.71 3.38 -14.89
C ARG A 189 4.16 2.37 -15.93
N ALA A 190 3.66 1.13 -15.82
CA ALA A 190 3.82 0.09 -16.85
C ALA A 190 2.61 -0.85 -16.85
N ASN A 191 2.50 -1.76 -17.81
CA ASN A 191 1.50 -2.82 -17.75
C ASN A 191 1.82 -3.80 -16.61
N LEU A 192 0.79 -4.38 -15.98
CA LEU A 192 0.95 -5.45 -14.98
C LEU A 192 1.67 -6.68 -15.55
N GLN A 193 1.46 -6.97 -16.84
CA GLN A 193 2.13 -8.07 -17.52
C GLN A 193 3.28 -7.54 -18.36
N ILE A 194 4.39 -8.28 -18.36
CA ILE A 194 5.52 -7.97 -19.25
C ILE A 194 5.07 -8.17 -20.70
N PRO A 195 5.29 -7.20 -21.60
CA PRO A 195 4.92 -7.36 -23.00
C PRO A 195 5.58 -8.59 -23.66
N LYS A 196 4.85 -9.26 -24.54
CA LYS A 196 5.33 -10.48 -25.18
C LYS A 196 6.69 -10.28 -25.86
N GLY A 197 7.63 -11.16 -25.56
CA GLY A 197 9.00 -11.12 -26.11
C GLY A 197 9.94 -10.13 -25.42
N GLN A 198 9.51 -9.53 -24.32
CA GLN A 198 10.33 -8.63 -23.50
C GLN A 198 10.66 -9.27 -22.15
N THR A 199 11.59 -8.67 -21.44
CA THR A 199 12.03 -9.07 -20.10
C THR A 199 11.85 -7.90 -19.12
N PRO A 200 11.92 -8.12 -17.80
CA PRO A 200 11.89 -7.03 -16.81
C PRO A 200 12.88 -5.89 -17.08
N ALA A 201 14.06 -6.22 -17.63
CA ALA A 201 15.15 -5.27 -17.87
C ALA A 201 15.03 -4.51 -19.21
N ASN A 202 14.26 -5.02 -20.19
CA ASN A 202 14.21 -4.42 -21.51
C ASN A 202 12.79 -4.06 -21.99
N ARG A 203 11.82 -4.10 -21.10
CA ARG A 203 10.43 -3.76 -21.45
C ARG A 203 10.31 -2.29 -21.89
N LYS A 204 9.48 -2.06 -22.90
CA LYS A 204 9.36 -0.76 -23.58
C LYS A 204 8.06 -0.02 -23.23
N ASP A 205 7.25 -0.57 -22.38
CA ASP A 205 5.97 -0.01 -21.96
C ASP A 205 6.06 0.81 -20.66
N ILE A 206 7.29 1.08 -20.19
CA ILE A 206 7.52 1.93 -19.04
C ILE A 206 7.32 3.40 -19.44
N GLU A 207 6.44 4.08 -18.73
CA GLU A 207 6.16 5.50 -18.89
C GLU A 207 6.63 6.25 -17.65
N ILE A 208 7.35 7.37 -17.83
CA ILE A 208 7.65 8.32 -16.75
C ILE A 208 6.43 9.23 -16.61
N LEU A 209 5.78 9.20 -15.45
CA LEU A 209 4.65 10.07 -15.15
C LEU A 209 5.11 11.41 -14.58
N PHE A 210 6.04 11.39 -13.64
CA PHE A 210 6.68 12.56 -13.05
C PHE A 210 8.16 12.33 -12.88
N ASP A 211 8.94 13.39 -13.02
CA ASP A 211 10.36 13.46 -12.74
C ASP A 211 10.71 14.76 -12.00
N GLY A 212 11.93 14.89 -11.52
CA GLY A 212 12.36 16.06 -10.76
C GLY A 212 11.62 16.24 -9.43
N LEU A 213 11.04 15.16 -8.87
CA LEU A 213 10.43 15.18 -7.54
C LEU A 213 11.54 15.16 -6.47
N PRO A 214 11.26 15.71 -5.26
CA PRO A 214 12.26 15.65 -4.17
C PRO A 214 12.61 14.20 -3.80
N GLU A 215 11.74 13.49 -3.10
CA GLU A 215 11.88 12.07 -2.74
C GLU A 215 10.51 11.38 -2.61
N PRO A 216 9.87 10.97 -3.71
CA PRO A 216 8.58 10.26 -3.64
C PRO A 216 8.76 8.88 -3.00
N ILE A 217 7.95 8.59 -1.98
CA ILE A 217 8.03 7.35 -1.19
C ILE A 217 6.84 6.46 -1.47
N ASP A 218 5.75 6.57 -0.70
CA ASP A 218 4.57 5.73 -0.85
C ASP A 218 3.60 6.28 -1.89
N LEU A 219 2.79 5.42 -2.47
CA LEU A 219 1.92 5.74 -3.60
C LEU A 219 0.60 4.98 -3.47
N ASP A 220 -0.53 5.67 -3.58
CA ASP A 220 -1.86 5.06 -3.59
C ASP A 220 -2.77 5.71 -4.63
N LEU A 221 -3.83 5.00 -5.06
CA LEU A 221 -4.67 5.37 -6.20
C LEU A 221 -6.16 5.48 -5.81
N ASP A 222 -6.76 6.59 -6.17
CA ASP A 222 -8.22 6.72 -6.28
C ASP A 222 -8.63 6.39 -7.72
N LEU A 223 -8.94 5.13 -7.97
CA LEU A 223 -9.31 4.61 -9.28
C LEU A 223 -10.65 5.18 -9.77
N THR A 224 -11.55 5.54 -8.86
CA THR A 224 -12.86 6.11 -9.20
C THR A 224 -12.72 7.51 -9.78
N ASN A 225 -11.94 8.37 -9.13
CA ASN A 225 -11.70 9.74 -9.58
C ASN A 225 -10.45 9.87 -10.45
N ARG A 226 -9.75 8.77 -10.73
CA ARG A 226 -8.53 8.71 -11.54
C ARG A 226 -7.44 9.62 -11.02
N MET A 227 -7.22 9.62 -9.70
CA MET A 227 -6.20 10.41 -9.00
C MET A 227 -5.16 9.50 -8.37
N MET A 228 -3.89 9.89 -8.44
CA MET A 228 -2.83 9.27 -7.65
C MET A 228 -2.39 10.22 -6.55
N TYR A 229 -2.03 9.64 -5.41
CA TYR A 229 -1.52 10.32 -4.23
C TYR A 229 -0.18 9.72 -3.85
N TRP A 230 0.76 10.53 -3.37
CA TRP A 230 2.04 10.03 -2.86
C TRP A 230 2.58 10.90 -1.74
N THR A 231 3.34 10.29 -0.84
CA THR A 231 4.17 10.99 0.12
C THR A 231 5.49 11.36 -0.53
N ASP A 232 5.98 12.53 -0.19
CA ASP A 232 7.32 12.98 -0.57
C ASP A 232 8.08 13.38 0.69
N ARG A 233 9.23 12.74 0.94
CA ARG A 233 9.99 12.92 2.18
C ARG A 233 11.14 13.91 2.06
N GLY A 234 11.46 14.40 0.87
CA GLY A 234 12.53 15.38 0.65
C GLY A 234 12.31 16.70 1.39
N ASP A 235 13.21 17.64 1.15
CA ASP A 235 13.19 18.93 1.83
C ASP A 235 12.02 19.83 1.39
N PRO A 236 11.47 20.64 2.34
CA PRO A 236 10.50 21.69 2.00
C PRO A 236 11.07 22.69 0.99
N PRO A 237 10.23 23.36 0.18
CA PRO A 237 8.76 23.40 0.27
C PRO A 237 8.03 22.29 -0.48
N ARG A 238 8.71 21.50 -1.33
CA ARG A 238 8.10 20.46 -2.15
C ARG A 238 8.14 19.08 -1.51
N GLY A 239 9.04 18.84 -0.56
CA GLY A 239 9.14 17.63 0.25
C GLY A 239 8.50 17.79 1.63
N ASN A 240 8.49 16.72 2.39
CA ASN A 240 7.72 16.55 3.63
C ASN A 240 6.22 16.85 3.43
N THR A 241 5.68 16.32 2.32
CA THR A 241 4.34 16.61 1.81
C THR A 241 3.60 15.35 1.40
N VAL A 242 2.27 15.50 1.22
CA VAL A 242 1.48 14.61 0.37
C VAL A 242 1.07 15.39 -0.86
N ASN A 243 1.23 14.76 -2.00
CA ASN A 243 0.92 15.31 -3.30
C ASN A 243 -0.16 14.48 -3.97
N ARG A 244 -0.91 15.09 -4.89
CA ARG A 244 -1.83 14.38 -5.78
C ARG A 244 -1.77 14.89 -7.21
N ALA A 245 -2.09 14.03 -8.14
CA ALA A 245 -2.19 14.37 -9.56
C ALA A 245 -3.12 13.40 -10.30
N PRO A 246 -3.70 13.81 -11.46
CA PRO A 246 -4.43 12.90 -12.33
C PRO A 246 -3.54 11.76 -12.84
N MET A 247 -4.03 10.52 -12.81
CA MET A 247 -3.33 9.33 -13.30
C MET A 247 -3.14 9.31 -14.82
N ASP A 248 -4.08 9.92 -15.56
CA ASP A 248 -4.22 9.74 -17.02
C ASP A 248 -3.77 10.96 -17.83
N ALA A 249 -3.10 11.94 -17.20
CA ALA A 249 -2.57 13.09 -17.93
C ALA A 249 -1.52 12.64 -18.98
N ALA A 250 -1.75 12.99 -20.23
CA ALA A 250 -0.84 12.67 -21.32
C ALA A 250 0.54 13.32 -21.09
N ALA A 251 1.60 12.66 -21.56
CA ALA A 251 2.94 13.22 -21.56
C ALA A 251 2.92 14.60 -22.26
N GLY A 252 3.47 15.63 -21.59
CA GLY A 252 3.46 17.01 -22.09
C GLY A 252 2.26 17.86 -21.65
N ASN A 253 1.18 17.27 -21.13
CA ASN A 253 0.02 17.99 -20.58
C ASN A 253 -0.12 17.80 -19.06
N ARG A 254 0.87 17.22 -18.40
CA ARG A 254 0.85 17.05 -16.94
C ARG A 254 1.04 18.40 -16.26
N LYS A 255 0.08 18.71 -15.39
CA LYS A 255 0.21 19.86 -14.49
C LYS A 255 1.16 19.50 -13.37
N GLU A 256 1.76 20.52 -12.75
CA GLU A 256 2.47 20.36 -11.48
C GLU A 256 1.57 19.66 -10.47
N PRO A 257 2.13 18.72 -9.66
CA PRO A 257 1.37 18.06 -8.61
C PRO A 257 0.77 19.08 -7.63
N GLU A 258 -0.42 18.81 -7.16
CA GLU A 258 -1.04 19.58 -6.08
C GLU A 258 -0.55 19.07 -4.73
N ILE A 259 0.02 19.95 -3.90
CA ILE A 259 0.38 19.64 -2.52
C ILE A 259 -0.87 19.72 -1.65
N VAL A 260 -1.32 18.59 -1.10
CA VAL A 260 -2.53 18.52 -0.25
C VAL A 260 -2.23 18.43 1.24
N PHE A 261 -1.01 18.03 1.62
CA PHE A 261 -0.57 18.00 3.01
C PHE A 261 0.88 18.47 3.11
N THR A 262 1.21 19.15 4.21
CA THR A 262 2.55 19.73 4.46
C THR A 262 2.96 19.49 5.90
N HIS A 263 4.26 19.72 6.19
CA HIS A 263 4.85 19.65 7.53
C HIS A 263 4.89 18.23 8.12
N LEU A 264 5.02 17.21 7.27
CA LEU A 264 5.45 15.89 7.72
C LEU A 264 6.92 15.96 8.18
N MET A 265 7.30 15.02 9.02
CA MET A 265 8.69 14.85 9.48
C MET A 265 9.23 13.55 8.86
N GLU A 266 9.71 13.63 7.63
CA GLU A 266 10.00 12.50 6.74
C GLU A 266 8.74 11.63 6.52
N GLY A 267 7.81 12.12 5.68
CA GLY A 267 6.57 11.42 5.37
C GLY A 267 6.82 10.10 4.65
N ILE A 268 6.30 9.00 5.20
CA ILE A 268 6.53 7.65 4.67
C ILE A 268 5.22 7.04 4.16
N GLY A 269 4.34 6.59 5.05
CA GLY A 269 3.18 5.80 4.67
C GLY A 269 1.96 6.63 4.31
N LEU A 270 1.16 6.10 3.39
CA LEU A 270 -0.10 6.67 2.92
C LEU A 270 -1.15 5.57 2.78
N ALA A 271 -2.35 5.80 3.30
CA ALA A 271 -3.50 4.94 3.08
C ALA A 271 -4.74 5.78 2.76
N LEU A 272 -5.50 5.41 1.73
CA LEU A 272 -6.73 6.08 1.34
C LEU A 272 -7.97 5.32 1.86
N ASP A 273 -8.83 6.02 2.60
CA ASP A 273 -10.21 5.63 2.86
C ASP A 273 -11.11 6.38 1.87
N LEU A 274 -11.25 5.81 0.67
CA LEU A 274 -12.00 6.43 -0.43
C LEU A 274 -13.49 6.57 -0.09
N LYS A 275 -14.05 5.61 0.65
CA LYS A 275 -15.46 5.65 1.08
C LYS A 275 -15.71 6.74 2.11
N GLY A 276 -14.78 6.93 3.05
CA GLY A 276 -14.81 8.00 4.05
C GLY A 276 -14.32 9.35 3.52
N GLY A 277 -13.79 9.41 2.30
CA GLY A 277 -13.27 10.64 1.69
C GLY A 277 -12.03 11.20 2.37
N ARG A 278 -11.19 10.36 2.94
CA ARG A 278 -10.03 10.77 3.76
C ARG A 278 -8.79 9.92 3.49
N MET A 279 -7.65 10.44 3.94
CA MET A 279 -6.37 9.76 3.91
C MET A 279 -5.76 9.69 5.31
N PHE A 280 -4.90 8.70 5.53
CA PHE A 280 -4.09 8.52 6.73
C PHE A 280 -2.62 8.48 6.35
N LEU A 281 -1.79 9.09 7.19
CA LEU A 281 -0.38 9.30 6.93
C LEU A 281 0.45 8.93 8.14
N THR A 282 1.65 8.43 7.87
CA THR A 282 2.69 8.25 8.89
C THR A 282 3.93 9.03 8.53
N ASP A 283 4.68 9.43 9.56
CA ASP A 283 6.01 10.00 9.39
C ASP A 283 7.04 9.34 10.31
N PHE A 284 8.30 9.57 9.99
CA PHE A 284 9.42 8.94 10.69
C PHE A 284 9.65 9.50 12.10
N ALA A 285 9.04 10.64 12.44
CA ALA A 285 9.02 11.18 13.80
C ALA A 285 7.97 10.49 14.70
N GLY A 286 7.23 9.52 14.19
CA GLY A 286 6.30 8.71 14.98
C GLY A 286 4.90 9.27 15.07
N SER A 287 4.47 10.03 14.09
CA SER A 287 3.12 10.59 14.06
C SER A 287 2.23 9.86 13.06
N VAL A 288 0.94 9.76 13.43
CA VAL A 288 -0.15 9.37 12.53
C VAL A 288 -1.07 10.57 12.35
N TYR A 289 -1.39 10.88 11.10
CA TYR A 289 -2.28 11.98 10.75
C TYR A 289 -3.48 11.48 9.94
N SER A 290 -4.55 12.28 9.94
CA SER A 290 -5.63 12.16 8.97
C SER A 290 -5.95 13.50 8.33
N ALA A 291 -6.44 13.46 7.08
CA ALA A 291 -6.99 14.60 6.39
C ALA A 291 -8.05 14.14 5.40
N SER A 292 -8.91 15.06 4.92
CA SER A 292 -9.72 14.79 3.74
C SER A 292 -8.84 14.63 2.49
N LEU A 293 -9.34 13.96 1.44
CA LEU A 293 -8.58 13.72 0.20
C LEU A 293 -8.15 15.02 -0.52
N ASP A 294 -8.80 16.15 -0.25
CA ASP A 294 -8.41 17.46 -0.73
C ASP A 294 -7.42 18.20 0.18
N GLY A 295 -6.96 17.55 1.26
CA GLY A 295 -6.05 18.13 2.23
C GLY A 295 -6.70 18.98 3.32
N SER A 296 -8.03 19.15 3.32
CA SER A 296 -8.75 19.83 4.41
C SER A 296 -8.88 18.92 5.65
N ASN A 297 -9.41 19.45 6.75
CA ASN A 297 -9.72 18.72 8.00
C ASN A 297 -8.52 17.95 8.59
N LYS A 298 -7.33 18.53 8.49
CA LYS A 298 -6.09 17.92 9.03
C LYS A 298 -6.18 17.69 10.54
N LYS A 299 -5.79 16.50 10.97
CA LYS A 299 -5.71 16.10 12.39
C LYS A 299 -4.46 15.29 12.64
N THR A 300 -3.82 15.53 13.78
CA THR A 300 -2.81 14.60 14.34
C THR A 300 -3.55 13.62 15.25
N LEU A 301 -3.41 12.34 14.99
CA LEU A 301 -4.10 11.26 15.68
C LEU A 301 -3.21 10.66 16.79
N ILE A 302 -1.95 10.43 16.47
CA ILE A 302 -0.95 9.82 17.35
C ILE A 302 0.35 10.61 17.19
N VAL A 303 1.15 10.71 18.25
CA VAL A 303 2.46 11.38 18.26
C VAL A 303 3.50 10.54 19.02
N ALA A 304 4.74 10.64 18.59
CA ALA A 304 5.91 10.06 19.24
C ALA A 304 5.83 8.53 19.49
N GLU A 305 5.22 7.79 18.55
CA GLU A 305 5.05 6.32 18.65
C GLU A 305 6.20 5.53 17.95
N GLY A 306 7.40 6.05 17.96
CA GLY A 306 8.57 5.39 17.36
C GLY A 306 8.95 5.98 16.00
N ASN A 307 9.39 5.15 15.05
CA ASN A 307 9.72 5.56 13.68
C ASN A 307 8.72 4.90 12.72
N LEU A 308 7.64 5.61 12.40
CA LEU A 308 6.54 5.00 11.66
C LEU A 308 6.83 4.95 10.15
N THR A 309 6.41 3.84 9.54
CA THR A 309 6.58 3.58 8.10
C THR A 309 5.22 3.25 7.45
N GLY A 310 5.03 2.10 6.84
CA GLY A 310 3.80 1.76 6.14
C GLY A 310 2.55 1.83 7.02
N ILE A 311 1.45 2.25 6.43
CA ILE A 311 0.13 2.32 7.04
C ILE A 311 -0.91 1.73 6.09
N ALA A 312 -1.92 1.05 6.63
CA ALA A 312 -3.07 0.56 5.90
C ALA A 312 -4.37 0.87 6.65
N TYR A 313 -5.42 1.16 5.90
CA TYR A 313 -6.78 1.27 6.41
C TYR A 313 -7.61 0.09 5.92
N ALA A 314 -8.41 -0.50 6.79
CA ALA A 314 -9.35 -1.56 6.43
C ALA A 314 -10.67 -1.39 7.16
N GLU A 315 -11.79 -1.72 6.49
CA GLU A 315 -13.08 -1.95 7.13
C GLU A 315 -13.13 -3.42 7.55
N LEU A 316 -13.19 -3.68 8.84
CA LEU A 316 -13.34 -5.00 9.44
C LEU A 316 -14.79 -5.27 9.81
N GLU A 317 -15.21 -6.53 9.75
CA GLU A 317 -16.49 -6.92 10.34
C GLU A 317 -16.47 -6.59 11.83
N ALA A 318 -17.49 -5.87 12.33
CA ALA A 318 -17.59 -5.59 13.75
C ALA A 318 -17.80 -6.93 14.50
N GLU A 319 -16.98 -7.16 15.53
CA GLU A 319 -17.24 -8.26 16.46
C GLU A 319 -18.61 -8.01 17.12
N ASN A 320 -19.46 -9.02 17.08
CA ASN A 320 -20.71 -8.96 17.84
C ASN A 320 -20.34 -9.09 19.32
N GLU A 321 -20.50 -8.00 20.08
CA GLU A 321 -20.43 -8.03 21.54
C GLU A 321 -21.50 -8.95 22.14
#